data_093dfe939e7e705122981ba18df58fcb
#
_entry.id   093dfe939e7e705122981ba18df58fcb
#
_cell.length_a   1.000
_cell.length_b   1.000
_cell.length_c   1.000
_cell.angle_alpha   90.00
_cell.angle_beta   90.00
_cell.angle_gamma   90.00
#
_symmetry.space_group_name_H-M   'P 1'
#
loop_
_entity.id
_entity.type
_entity.pdbx_description
1 polymer ?
#
loop_
_entity_poly.entity_id
_entity_poly.type
_entity_poly.pdbx_seq_one_letter_code
_entity_poly.pdbx_strand_id
1 'polypeptide(L)'
;MQGLSERDCAILEFEKSWWSADGSKGSEIRERFGMSTTAYHQILNALMDDPTALAAQPLLVKRLRRLREQRQRSRSASRLAQHG
;
A
#
# COMPACT_ATOMS: atom_id res chain seq x y z
N MET A 1 -22.29 5.67 -10.60
CA MET A 1 -21.85 5.11 -9.33
C MET A 1 -20.36 5.27 -9.18
N GLN A 2 -19.95 5.85 -8.11
CA GLN A 2 -18.56 6.25 -7.96
C GLN A 2 -17.81 5.39 -6.94
N GLY A 3 -17.99 4.10 -7.03
CA GLY A 3 -17.26 3.18 -6.18
C GLY A 3 -15.86 2.91 -6.71
N LEU A 4 -15.10 2.18 -5.94
CA LEU A 4 -13.79 1.70 -6.34
C LEU A 4 -13.97 0.64 -7.44
N SER A 5 -12.98 0.54 -8.33
CA SER A 5 -12.99 -0.53 -9.33
C SER A 5 -12.80 -1.88 -8.63
N GLU A 6 -13.14 -2.95 -9.34
CA GLU A 6 -12.92 -4.30 -8.80
C GLU A 6 -11.46 -4.53 -8.48
N ARG A 7 -10.56 -4.04 -9.33
CA ARG A 7 -9.13 -4.15 -9.10
C ARG A 7 -8.72 -3.43 -7.81
N ASP A 8 -9.23 -2.21 -7.62
CA ASP A 8 -8.89 -1.43 -6.44
C ASP A 8 -9.40 -2.08 -5.17
N CYS A 9 -10.62 -2.61 -5.21
CA CYS A 9 -11.17 -3.36 -4.09
C CYS A 9 -10.32 -4.59 -3.78
N ALA A 10 -9.89 -5.31 -4.81
CA ALA A 10 -9.07 -6.49 -4.64
C ALA A 10 -7.72 -6.15 -4.02
N ILE A 11 -7.14 -5.02 -4.42
CA ILE A 11 -5.87 -4.57 -3.84
C ILE A 11 -6.03 -4.27 -2.35
N LEU A 12 -7.09 -3.56 -1.98
CA LEU A 12 -7.34 -3.27 -0.56
C LEU A 12 -7.59 -4.53 0.24
N GLU A 13 -8.36 -5.48 -0.32
CA GLU A 13 -8.60 -6.76 0.35
C GLU A 13 -7.31 -7.55 0.50
N PHE A 14 -6.45 -7.51 -0.49
CA PHE A 14 -5.16 -8.17 -0.43
C PHE A 14 -4.32 -7.60 0.71
N GLU A 15 -4.24 -6.26 0.84
CA GLU A 15 -3.51 -5.62 1.92
C GLU A 15 -4.11 -5.97 3.28
N LYS A 16 -5.41 -6.06 3.34
CA LYS A 16 -6.11 -6.36 4.59
C LYS A 16 -5.80 -7.78 5.08
N SER A 17 -5.70 -8.72 4.16
CA SER A 17 -5.49 -10.13 4.50
C SER A 17 -4.04 -10.57 4.55
N TRP A 18 -3.13 -9.76 4.06
CA TRP A 18 -1.73 -10.18 3.94
C TRP A 18 -1.00 -9.99 5.25
N TRP A 19 -0.53 -11.09 5.81
CA TRP A 19 0.15 -11.07 7.10
C TRP A 19 1.58 -11.57 7.04
N SER A 20 1.99 -12.14 5.94
CA SER A 20 3.27 -12.82 5.86
C SER A 20 4.43 -11.85 5.90
N ALA A 21 5.47 -12.24 6.60
CA ALA A 21 6.71 -11.50 6.64
C ALA A 21 7.80 -12.17 5.81
N ASP A 22 7.46 -13.16 5.04
CA ASP A 22 8.46 -13.98 4.36
C ASP A 22 8.91 -13.44 3.01
N GLY A 23 8.40 -12.29 2.62
CA GLY A 23 8.86 -11.64 1.40
C GLY A 23 8.25 -12.13 0.11
N SER A 24 7.27 -13.02 0.17
CA SER A 24 6.64 -13.56 -1.03
C SER A 24 5.56 -12.64 -1.60
N LYS A 25 5.36 -11.47 -1.01
CA LYS A 25 4.31 -10.55 -1.42
C LYS A 25 4.44 -10.14 -2.88
N GLY A 26 5.66 -9.91 -3.35
CA GLY A 26 5.88 -9.54 -4.75
C GLY A 26 5.41 -10.59 -5.72
N SER A 27 5.66 -11.86 -5.41
CA SER A 27 5.18 -12.96 -6.25
C SER A 27 3.66 -13.02 -6.27
N GLU A 28 3.02 -12.85 -5.11
CA GLU A 28 1.57 -12.85 -5.01
C GLU A 28 0.96 -11.72 -5.81
N ILE A 29 1.55 -10.54 -5.73
CA ILE A 29 1.08 -9.39 -6.50
C ILE A 29 1.10 -9.70 -7.99
N ARG A 30 2.20 -10.27 -8.45
CA ARG A 30 2.35 -10.61 -9.86
C ARG A 30 1.34 -11.65 -10.29
N GLU A 31 1.13 -12.67 -9.49
CA GLU A 31 0.20 -13.74 -9.81
C GLU A 31 -1.24 -13.27 -9.78
N ARG A 32 -1.62 -12.49 -8.77
CA ARG A 32 -3.01 -12.09 -8.59
C ARG A 32 -3.40 -10.92 -9.48
N PHE A 33 -2.51 -9.98 -9.70
CA PHE A 33 -2.84 -8.74 -10.38
C PHE A 33 -2.14 -8.58 -11.72
N GLY A 34 -1.17 -9.43 -12.02
CA GLY A 34 -0.47 -9.38 -13.30
C GLY A 34 0.34 -8.10 -13.47
N MET A 35 0.82 -7.51 -12.37
CA MET A 35 1.58 -6.28 -12.45
C MET A 35 2.84 -6.37 -11.60
N SER A 36 3.79 -5.47 -11.87
CA SER A 36 5.01 -5.39 -11.07
C SER A 36 4.69 -4.81 -9.70
N THR A 37 5.61 -5.02 -8.73
CA THR A 37 5.45 -4.42 -7.41
C THR A 37 5.46 -2.91 -7.48
N THR A 38 6.25 -2.33 -8.38
CA THR A 38 6.28 -0.88 -8.56
C THR A 38 4.92 -0.35 -8.99
N ALA A 39 4.32 -0.97 -10.00
CA ALA A 39 3.00 -0.55 -10.47
C ALA A 39 1.95 -0.71 -9.38
N TYR A 40 2.01 -1.83 -8.66
CA TYR A 40 1.10 -2.08 -7.55
C TYR A 40 1.20 -0.99 -6.49
N HIS A 41 2.41 -0.63 -6.10
CA HIS A 41 2.61 0.37 -5.06
C HIS A 41 2.16 1.77 -5.51
N GLN A 42 2.30 2.07 -6.80
CA GLN A 42 1.80 3.33 -7.33
C GLN A 42 0.27 3.42 -7.20
N ILE A 43 -0.40 2.33 -7.53
CA ILE A 43 -1.86 2.27 -7.40
C ILE A 43 -2.25 2.34 -5.92
N LEU A 44 -1.56 1.62 -5.08
CA LEU A 44 -1.85 1.60 -3.65
C LEU A 44 -1.66 2.98 -3.03
N ASN A 45 -0.60 3.70 -3.41
CA ASN A 45 -0.40 5.07 -2.94
C ASN A 45 -1.55 5.98 -3.33
N ALA A 46 -2.03 5.85 -4.56
CA ALA A 46 -3.18 6.64 -5.01
C ALA A 46 -4.42 6.30 -4.19
N LEU A 47 -4.62 5.02 -3.90
CA LEU A 47 -5.76 4.59 -3.08
C LEU A 47 -5.68 5.13 -1.66
N MET A 48 -4.49 5.18 -1.10
CA MET A 48 -4.32 5.72 0.25
C MET A 48 -4.75 7.18 0.35
N ASP A 49 -4.67 7.91 -0.75
CA ASP A 49 -5.05 9.32 -0.78
C ASP A 49 -6.45 9.53 -1.36
N ASP A 50 -7.15 8.46 -1.71
CA ASP A 50 -8.47 8.52 -2.32
C ASP A 50 -9.54 8.49 -1.22
N PRO A 51 -10.40 9.52 -1.13
CA PRO A 51 -11.47 9.53 -0.12
C PRO A 51 -12.45 8.37 -0.27
N THR A 52 -12.63 7.85 -1.48
CA THR A 52 -13.51 6.71 -1.69
C THR A 52 -12.94 5.46 -1.03
N ALA A 53 -11.62 5.25 -1.14
CA ALA A 53 -10.96 4.14 -0.47
C ALA A 53 -11.02 4.30 1.05
N LEU A 54 -10.81 5.51 1.54
CA LEU A 54 -10.89 5.78 2.97
C LEU A 54 -12.29 5.48 3.50
N ALA A 55 -13.32 5.86 2.76
CA ALA A 55 -14.69 5.59 3.16
C ALA A 55 -14.99 4.10 3.17
N ALA A 56 -14.44 3.35 2.21
CA ALA A 56 -14.69 1.92 2.09
C ALA A 56 -13.93 1.11 3.16
N GLN A 57 -12.69 1.48 3.43
CA GLN A 57 -11.82 0.73 4.35
C GLN A 57 -11.06 1.71 5.25
N PRO A 58 -11.76 2.40 6.16
CA PRO A 58 -11.13 3.48 6.92
C PRO A 58 -9.97 3.03 7.80
N LEU A 59 -10.13 1.92 8.51
CA LEU A 59 -9.07 1.45 9.40
C LEU A 59 -7.85 0.98 8.63
N LEU A 60 -8.08 0.29 7.53
CA LEU A 60 -7.01 -0.20 6.68
C LEU A 60 -6.22 0.95 6.07
N VAL A 61 -6.92 1.91 5.48
CA VAL A 61 -6.27 3.04 4.81
C VAL A 61 -5.48 3.87 5.81
N LYS A 62 -6.03 4.12 6.98
CA LYS A 62 -5.31 4.86 8.03
C LYS A 62 -4.06 4.13 8.47
N ARG A 63 -4.14 2.80 8.60
CA ARG A 63 -2.97 2.00 8.96
C ARG A 63 -1.90 2.07 7.88
N LEU A 64 -2.31 1.96 6.62
CA LEU A 64 -1.37 2.02 5.51
C LEU A 64 -0.68 3.39 5.43
N ARG A 65 -1.43 4.45 5.66
CA ARG A 65 -0.85 5.81 5.69
C ARG A 65 0.18 5.94 6.81
N ARG A 66 -0.13 5.38 7.97
CA ARG A 66 0.78 5.42 9.10
C ARG A 66 2.09 4.69 8.78
N LEU A 67 1.98 3.52 8.17
CA LEU A 67 3.16 2.75 7.79
C LEU A 67 4.00 3.49 6.75
N ARG A 68 3.33 4.15 5.80
CA ARG A 68 4.02 4.94 4.79
C ARG A 68 4.80 6.10 5.44
N GLU A 69 4.17 6.78 6.37
CA GLU A 69 4.84 7.87 7.09
C GLU A 69 6.04 7.39 7.89
N GLN A 70 5.90 6.25 8.54
CA GLN A 70 7.00 5.67 9.30
C GLN A 70 8.19 5.34 8.40
N ARG A 71 7.93 4.80 7.22
CA ARG A 71 8.99 4.51 6.26
C ARG A 71 9.69 5.77 5.80
N GLN A 72 8.93 6.82 5.55
CA GLN A 72 9.50 8.10 5.12
C GLN A 72 10.35 8.71 6.21
N ARG A 73 9.90 8.63 7.46
CA ARG A 73 10.70 9.11 8.59
C ARG A 73 12.01 8.33 8.74
N SER A 74 11.93 7.01 8.59
CA SER A 74 13.14 6.17 8.68
C SER A 74 14.15 6.54 7.60
N ARG A 75 13.66 6.76 6.37
CA ARG A 75 14.55 7.15 5.29
C ARG A 75 15.20 8.50 5.57
N SER A 76 14.41 9.46 6.04
CA SER A 76 14.95 10.79 6.37
C SER A 76 15.97 10.71 7.47
N ALA A 77 15.69 9.93 8.52
CA ALA A 77 16.63 9.76 9.62
C ALA A 77 17.92 9.11 9.15
N SER A 78 17.82 8.06 8.33
CA SER A 78 19.00 7.39 7.79
C SER A 78 19.83 8.34 6.94
N ARG A 79 19.15 9.13 6.12
CA ARG A 79 19.83 10.09 5.26
C ARG A 79 20.57 11.14 6.06
N LEU A 80 19.94 11.65 7.11
CA LEU A 80 20.57 12.62 7.99
C LEU A 80 21.76 12.02 8.72
N ALA A 81 21.63 10.78 9.17
CA ALA A 81 22.72 10.10 9.86
C ALA A 81 23.92 9.91 8.94
N GLN A 82 23.70 9.68 7.67
CA GLN A 82 24.78 9.49 6.71
C GLN A 82 25.51 10.79 6.40
N HIS A 83 24.83 11.90 6.58
CA HIS A 83 25.45 13.21 6.31
C HIS A 83 26.17 13.78 7.52
N GLY A 84 25.92 13.20 8.67
CA GLY A 84 26.57 13.66 9.91
C GLY A 84 28.02 13.33 9.97
#